data_2b7c1ecdbabdcdb1dab125de4bf9bbc1
#
_entry.id   2b7c1ecdbabdcdb1dab125de4bf9bbc1
#
_cell.length_a   1.000
_cell.length_b   1.000
_cell.length_c   1.000
_cell.angle_alpha   90.00
_cell.angle_beta   90.00
_cell.angle_gamma   90.00
#
_symmetry.space_group_name_H-M   'P 1'
#
loop_
_entity.id
_entity.type
_entity.pdbx_description
1 polymer ?
#
loop_
_entity_poly.entity_id
_entity_poly.type
_entity_poly.pdbx_seq_one_letter_code
_entity_poly.pdbx_strand_id
1 'polypeptide(L)'
;MLNIKCKLLVFYVLLGGQFFSSCSLNNTKAVQESGNPLFEGWYADPEGVVFDNRYWIFPTYSAPFEQQLFLDAFSSPDLVTWKKHSKILSVENVSWLEKALWAPAIIYANEKYYLYFSANDVHEGEIGGIGVAVADSPEGPFKDALGKPLINEIINGAQPIDQFVFKDDDGSYYMYYGGWGHCNMVKLSDDLLHLVPFEDGSLCKEVTPDNYVEGPFMLKHQGKYYFMWSEGDWTGPDYCVAYAMADSPFGPFKRVGKILEQDEEVATGAGHHFVIKGLKDDEWYIVYHRHPLNETDGNARVVCIERMFFDDEGYIKPVKMTFKGVTRSSLTSLR
;
A
#
# COMPACT_ATOMS: atom_id res chain seq x y z
N MET A 1 -69.62 -67.83 -35.31
CA MET A 1 -68.56 -68.67 -35.81
C MET A 1 -67.28 -67.88 -35.80
N LEU A 2 -66.65 -67.73 -34.69
CA LEU A 2 -65.45 -66.94 -34.60
C LEU A 2 -64.35 -67.77 -33.97
N ASN A 3 -63.32 -68.00 -34.73
CA ASN A 3 -62.10 -68.68 -34.29
C ASN A 3 -61.22 -67.68 -33.52
N ILE A 4 -60.94 -67.93 -32.25
CA ILE A 4 -59.99 -67.18 -31.45
C ILE A 4 -58.73 -68.03 -31.29
N LYS A 5 -57.67 -67.64 -31.92
CA LYS A 5 -56.31 -68.19 -31.74
C LYS A 5 -55.62 -67.47 -30.58
N CYS A 6 -55.32 -68.18 -29.53
CA CYS A 6 -54.48 -67.71 -28.41
C CYS A 6 -53.01 -67.68 -28.85
N LYS A 7 -52.36 -66.50 -28.78
CA LYS A 7 -50.93 -66.40 -28.95
C LYS A 7 -50.32 -66.24 -27.58
N LEU A 8 -49.45 -67.16 -27.23
CA LEU A 8 -48.60 -67.14 -26.07
C LEU A 8 -47.51 -66.07 -26.24
N LEU A 9 -47.47 -65.08 -25.35
CA LEU A 9 -46.42 -64.06 -25.34
C LEU A 9 -45.38 -64.44 -24.27
N VAL A 10 -44.19 -64.76 -24.70
CA VAL A 10 -43.03 -65.00 -23.82
C VAL A 10 -42.41 -63.65 -23.46
N PHE A 11 -42.46 -63.30 -22.18
CA PHE A 11 -41.73 -62.12 -21.69
C PHE A 11 -40.27 -62.48 -21.41
N TYR A 12 -39.34 -61.88 -22.13
CA TYR A 12 -37.94 -61.82 -21.75
C TYR A 12 -37.72 -60.63 -20.82
N VAL A 13 -37.33 -60.92 -19.57
CA VAL A 13 -36.87 -59.87 -18.63
C VAL A 13 -35.42 -59.65 -18.90
N LEU A 14 -35.11 -58.51 -19.51
CA LEU A 14 -33.73 -57.97 -19.62
C LEU A 14 -33.41 -57.22 -18.34
N LEU A 15 -32.53 -57.80 -17.50
CA LEU A 15 -31.90 -57.13 -16.39
C LEU A 15 -30.86 -56.12 -16.94
N GLY A 16 -31.27 -54.88 -17.12
CA GLY A 16 -30.38 -53.77 -17.42
C GLY A 16 -29.63 -53.31 -16.17
N GLY A 17 -28.37 -53.70 -16.02
CA GLY A 17 -27.50 -53.16 -15.00
C GLY A 17 -27.22 -51.68 -15.32
N GLN A 18 -27.77 -50.77 -14.52
CA GLN A 18 -27.39 -49.37 -14.54
C GLN A 18 -26.04 -49.21 -13.84
N PHE A 19 -24.98 -49.04 -14.61
CA PHE A 19 -23.72 -48.53 -14.10
C PHE A 19 -23.92 -47.04 -13.76
N PHE A 20 -24.10 -46.70 -12.49
CA PHE A 20 -23.97 -45.36 -12.01
C PHE A 20 -22.48 -44.99 -12.05
N SER A 21 -22.05 -44.34 -13.11
CA SER A 21 -20.75 -43.64 -13.14
C SER A 21 -20.85 -42.44 -12.20
N SER A 22 -20.33 -42.59 -10.99
CA SER A 22 -20.15 -41.44 -10.08
C SER A 22 -19.11 -40.52 -10.68
N CYS A 23 -19.51 -39.51 -11.44
CA CYS A 23 -18.67 -38.35 -11.73
C CYS A 23 -18.41 -37.61 -10.41
N SER A 24 -17.27 -37.87 -9.78
CA SER A 24 -16.77 -37.01 -8.74
C SER A 24 -16.48 -35.66 -9.37
N LEU A 25 -17.38 -34.69 -9.19
CA LEU A 25 -17.09 -33.30 -9.45
C LEU A 25 -15.97 -32.91 -8.48
N ASN A 26 -14.74 -32.91 -8.98
CA ASN A 26 -13.64 -32.20 -8.32
C ASN A 26 -14.06 -30.73 -8.24
N ASN A 27 -14.61 -30.32 -7.12
CA ASN A 27 -14.85 -28.94 -6.77
C ASN A 27 -13.47 -28.29 -6.54
N THR A 28 -12.74 -28.00 -7.60
CA THR A 28 -11.64 -27.05 -7.53
C THR A 28 -12.30 -25.72 -7.19
N LYS A 29 -12.21 -25.30 -5.90
CA LYS A 29 -12.58 -23.94 -5.51
C LYS A 29 -11.86 -23.00 -6.46
N ALA A 30 -12.60 -22.20 -7.22
CA ALA A 30 -12.02 -21.19 -8.08
C ALA A 30 -11.07 -20.34 -7.23
N VAL A 31 -9.84 -20.15 -7.73
CA VAL A 31 -8.87 -19.27 -7.08
C VAL A 31 -9.48 -17.87 -7.09
N GLN A 32 -9.69 -17.30 -5.91
CA GLN A 32 -10.28 -15.98 -5.80
C GLN A 32 -9.15 -14.94 -5.87
N GLU A 33 -9.26 -14.02 -6.82
CA GLU A 33 -8.33 -12.91 -7.05
C GLU A 33 -8.87 -11.64 -6.40
N SER A 34 -7.99 -10.72 -5.99
CA SER A 34 -8.37 -9.44 -5.38
C SER A 34 -9.10 -8.52 -6.34
N GLY A 35 -8.74 -8.58 -7.61
CA GLY A 35 -9.01 -7.51 -8.55
C GLY A 35 -8.09 -6.30 -8.35
N ASN A 36 -7.97 -5.48 -9.37
CA ASN A 36 -7.37 -4.15 -9.34
C ASN A 36 -8.28 -3.20 -10.11
N PRO A 37 -8.82 -2.14 -9.46
CA PRO A 37 -8.51 -1.63 -8.11
C PRO A 37 -9.02 -2.55 -6.99
N LEU A 38 -8.38 -2.44 -5.80
CA LEU A 38 -8.71 -3.23 -4.60
C LEU A 38 -10.09 -2.89 -4.01
N PHE A 39 -10.52 -1.65 -4.14
CA PHE A 39 -11.80 -1.14 -3.65
C PHE A 39 -12.25 0.04 -4.51
N GLU A 40 -13.53 0.38 -4.42
CA GLU A 40 -14.13 1.48 -5.16
C GLU A 40 -13.71 2.85 -4.59
N GLY A 41 -13.68 3.87 -5.47
CA GLY A 41 -13.36 5.26 -5.17
C GLY A 41 -11.97 5.67 -5.63
N TRP A 42 -11.75 6.98 -5.63
CA TRP A 42 -10.47 7.58 -5.99
C TRP A 42 -9.60 7.69 -4.73
N TYR A 43 -8.54 6.93 -4.71
CA TYR A 43 -7.58 6.86 -3.61
C TYR A 43 -6.17 6.75 -4.16
N ALA A 44 -5.24 7.41 -3.47
CA ALA A 44 -3.83 7.47 -3.86
C ALA A 44 -2.91 7.21 -2.66
N ASP A 45 -1.62 7.23 -2.88
CA ASP A 45 -0.56 7.24 -1.87
C ASP A 45 -0.80 6.19 -0.75
N PRO A 46 -1.00 4.90 -1.12
CA PRO A 46 -1.42 3.90 -0.16
C PRO A 46 -0.25 3.43 0.71
N GLU A 47 -0.39 3.49 2.03
CA GLU A 47 0.44 2.69 2.93
C GLU A 47 -0.25 1.37 3.26
N GLY A 48 0.49 0.26 3.12
CA GLY A 48 -0.02 -1.07 3.37
C GLY A 48 0.73 -1.78 4.50
N VAL A 49 0.04 -2.15 5.57
CA VAL A 49 0.62 -2.77 6.76
C VAL A 49 -0.19 -3.99 7.23
N VAL A 50 0.41 -4.75 8.15
CA VAL A 50 -0.27 -5.86 8.81
C VAL A 50 -0.38 -5.56 10.31
N PHE A 51 -1.63 -5.47 10.82
CA PHE A 51 -1.93 -5.38 12.24
C PHE A 51 -2.98 -6.44 12.62
N ASP A 52 -2.84 -7.06 13.77
CA ASP A 52 -3.82 -7.99 14.34
C ASP A 52 -4.31 -9.08 13.37
N ASN A 53 -3.37 -9.67 12.61
CA ASN A 53 -3.64 -10.66 11.56
C ASN A 53 -4.61 -10.15 10.47
N ARG A 54 -4.56 -8.88 10.15
CA ARG A 54 -5.27 -8.26 9.05
C ARG A 54 -4.32 -7.41 8.22
N TYR A 55 -4.56 -7.38 6.93
CA TYR A 55 -4.00 -6.40 6.03
C TYR A 55 -4.76 -5.09 6.18
N TRP A 56 -4.04 -4.00 6.22
CA TRP A 56 -4.57 -2.65 6.27
C TRP A 56 -3.99 -1.81 5.15
N ILE A 57 -4.80 -0.93 4.58
CA ILE A 57 -4.36 0.09 3.62
C ILE A 57 -4.91 1.43 4.11
N PHE A 58 -4.00 2.40 4.18
CA PHE A 58 -4.26 3.78 4.56
C PHE A 58 -3.94 4.66 3.36
N PRO A 59 -4.92 5.08 2.56
CA PRO A 59 -4.68 5.90 1.38
C PRO A 59 -5.06 7.37 1.59
N THR A 60 -4.55 8.25 0.73
CA THR A 60 -5.09 9.58 0.50
C THR A 60 -6.45 9.48 -0.21
N TYR A 61 -7.45 10.25 0.23
CA TYR A 61 -8.66 10.47 -0.56
C TYR A 61 -8.32 11.38 -1.74
N SER A 62 -8.33 10.84 -2.96
CA SER A 62 -7.88 11.53 -4.17
C SER A 62 -9.01 12.37 -4.76
N ALA A 63 -8.92 13.69 -4.57
CA ALA A 63 -9.91 14.69 -4.95
C ALA A 63 -9.20 16.06 -5.09
N PRO A 64 -9.88 17.14 -5.53
CA PRO A 64 -9.32 18.50 -5.40
C PRO A 64 -8.89 18.82 -3.97
N PHE A 65 -7.79 19.54 -3.79
CA PHE A 65 -7.09 19.74 -2.51
C PHE A 65 -7.99 20.23 -1.38
N GLU A 66 -8.94 21.11 -1.69
CA GLU A 66 -9.91 21.66 -0.73
C GLU A 66 -10.93 20.63 -0.23
N GLN A 67 -11.04 19.48 -0.91
CA GLN A 67 -11.93 18.38 -0.54
C GLN A 67 -11.21 17.26 0.20
N GLN A 68 -9.88 17.27 0.22
CA GLN A 68 -9.06 16.29 0.90
C GLN A 68 -8.95 16.63 2.40
N LEU A 69 -10.05 16.43 3.12
CA LEU A 69 -10.27 16.87 4.50
C LEU A 69 -10.35 15.70 5.49
N PHE A 70 -10.15 14.48 5.02
CA PHE A 70 -10.22 13.26 5.85
C PHE A 70 -9.37 12.14 5.24
N LEU A 71 -8.99 11.21 6.08
CA LEU A 71 -8.43 9.92 5.69
C LEU A 71 -9.42 8.80 6.02
N ASP A 72 -9.55 7.87 5.09
CA ASP A 72 -10.20 6.57 5.31
C ASP A 72 -9.13 5.49 5.50
N ALA A 73 -9.52 4.33 6.04
CA ALA A 73 -8.69 3.14 6.03
C ALA A 73 -9.49 1.94 5.52
N PHE A 74 -8.77 0.94 5.04
CA PHE A 74 -9.36 -0.31 4.56
C PHE A 74 -8.68 -1.49 5.24
N SER A 75 -9.46 -2.48 5.68
CA SER A 75 -8.90 -3.71 6.25
C SER A 75 -9.39 -4.95 5.56
N SER A 76 -8.53 -5.95 5.44
CA SER A 76 -8.85 -7.23 4.82
C SER A 76 -8.27 -8.40 5.61
N PRO A 77 -8.99 -9.52 5.77
CA PRO A 77 -8.44 -10.74 6.32
C PRO A 77 -7.63 -11.54 5.30
N ASP A 78 -7.72 -11.20 3.99
CA ASP A 78 -7.32 -12.10 2.92
C ASP A 78 -6.88 -11.45 1.60
N LEU A 79 -6.71 -10.12 1.55
CA LEU A 79 -6.39 -9.29 0.39
C LEU A 79 -7.49 -9.22 -0.69
N VAL A 80 -8.61 -9.90 -0.51
CA VAL A 80 -9.72 -9.97 -1.48
C VAL A 80 -10.96 -9.25 -0.97
N THR A 81 -11.26 -9.44 0.31
CA THR A 81 -12.46 -8.87 0.92
C THR A 81 -12.07 -7.67 1.78
N TRP A 82 -12.44 -6.46 1.35
CA TRP A 82 -12.06 -5.23 2.02
C TRP A 82 -13.24 -4.61 2.77
N LYS A 83 -12.96 -4.14 3.99
CA LYS A 83 -13.87 -3.36 4.83
C LYS A 83 -13.34 -1.93 4.92
N LYS A 84 -14.16 -0.95 4.54
CA LYS A 84 -13.85 0.47 4.70
C LYS A 84 -14.11 0.93 6.14
N HIS A 85 -13.19 1.74 6.67
CA HIS A 85 -13.30 2.49 7.92
C HIS A 85 -13.23 3.98 7.57
N SER A 86 -14.37 4.65 7.66
CA SER A 86 -14.50 6.02 7.15
C SER A 86 -14.01 7.04 8.16
N LYS A 87 -13.29 8.06 7.67
CA LYS A 87 -12.86 9.25 8.42
C LYS A 87 -12.12 8.90 9.71
N ILE A 88 -11.09 8.04 9.59
CA ILE A 88 -10.23 7.68 10.72
C ILE A 88 -9.51 8.90 11.31
N LEU A 89 -9.22 9.90 10.47
CA LEU A 89 -8.73 11.24 10.80
C LEU A 89 -9.45 12.26 9.93
N SER A 90 -9.74 13.45 10.45
CA SER A 90 -10.37 14.54 9.70
C SER A 90 -10.01 15.90 10.27
N VAL A 91 -10.41 16.98 9.56
CA VAL A 91 -10.28 18.38 10.02
C VAL A 91 -10.89 18.61 11.41
N GLU A 92 -11.87 17.83 11.83
CA GLU A 92 -12.48 17.92 13.16
C GLU A 92 -11.52 17.51 14.28
N ASN A 93 -10.48 16.74 13.96
CA ASN A 93 -9.51 16.19 14.89
C ASN A 93 -8.14 16.89 14.84
N VAL A 94 -7.91 17.79 13.85
CA VAL A 94 -6.63 18.48 13.61
C VAL A 94 -6.90 19.96 13.41
N SER A 95 -6.66 20.77 14.44
CA SER A 95 -7.06 22.18 14.48
C SER A 95 -6.36 23.10 13.48
N TRP A 96 -5.21 22.69 12.93
CA TRP A 96 -4.41 23.44 11.96
C TRP A 96 -4.56 22.93 10.51
N LEU A 97 -5.35 21.87 10.29
CA LEU A 97 -5.63 21.30 8.98
C LEU A 97 -6.75 22.11 8.29
N GLU A 98 -6.48 22.58 7.07
CA GLU A 98 -7.43 23.33 6.25
C GLU A 98 -7.74 22.61 4.92
N LYS A 99 -6.77 21.93 4.33
CA LYS A 99 -6.86 21.23 3.03
C LYS A 99 -5.77 20.18 2.88
N ALA A 100 -5.80 19.43 1.79
CA ALA A 100 -4.67 18.63 1.31
C ALA A 100 -4.12 17.67 2.39
N LEU A 101 -4.99 16.84 2.95
CA LEU A 101 -4.62 15.79 3.91
C LEU A 101 -4.15 14.56 3.13
N TRP A 102 -2.81 14.30 3.13
CA TRP A 102 -2.15 13.37 2.23
C TRP A 102 -1.26 12.33 2.89
N ALA A 103 -0.97 11.30 2.10
CA ALA A 103 0.10 10.33 2.28
C ALA A 103 0.25 9.85 3.75
N PRO A 104 -0.78 9.19 4.30
CA PRO A 104 -0.70 8.70 5.66
C PRO A 104 0.39 7.63 5.80
N ALA A 105 1.13 7.68 6.92
CA ALA A 105 2.09 6.66 7.33
C ALA A 105 1.78 6.21 8.75
N ILE A 106 1.68 4.91 8.99
CA ILE A 106 1.23 4.39 10.27
C ILE A 106 2.23 3.40 10.89
N ILE A 107 2.45 3.54 12.19
CA ILE A 107 3.27 2.59 12.95
C ILE A 107 2.61 2.25 14.28
N TYR A 108 2.71 0.98 14.70
CA TYR A 108 2.32 0.54 16.03
C TYR A 108 3.55 0.51 16.95
N ALA A 109 3.50 1.27 18.01
CA ALA A 109 4.52 1.31 19.05
C ALA A 109 3.88 1.76 20.37
N ASN A 110 4.52 1.44 21.50
CA ASN A 110 4.08 1.90 22.83
C ASN A 110 2.58 1.65 23.10
N GLU A 111 2.06 0.51 22.61
CA GLU A 111 0.65 0.11 22.73
C GLU A 111 -0.35 1.08 22.06
N LYS A 112 0.12 1.89 21.10
CA LYS A 112 -0.66 2.87 20.35
C LYS A 112 -0.36 2.79 18.86
N TYR A 113 -1.26 3.33 18.06
CA TYR A 113 -1.08 3.56 16.63
C TYR A 113 -0.77 5.03 16.41
N TYR A 114 0.36 5.30 15.74
CA TYR A 114 0.80 6.65 15.36
C TYR A 114 0.59 6.79 13.87
N LEU A 115 -0.26 7.72 13.46
CA LEU A 115 -0.56 8.04 12.08
C LEU A 115 0.08 9.39 11.75
N TYR A 116 1.11 9.36 10.93
CA TYR A 116 1.70 10.58 10.36
C TYR A 116 0.94 10.92 9.08
N PHE A 117 0.84 12.20 8.79
CA PHE A 117 0.11 12.71 7.63
C PHE A 117 0.70 14.03 7.18
N SER A 118 0.63 14.33 5.89
CA SER A 118 0.95 15.64 5.33
C SER A 118 -0.33 16.47 5.25
N ALA A 119 -0.22 17.78 5.45
CA ALA A 119 -1.38 18.67 5.38
C ALA A 119 -1.02 20.07 4.87
N ASN A 120 -1.99 20.69 4.20
CA ASN A 120 -2.04 22.06 3.72
C ASN A 120 -1.19 22.40 2.48
N ASP A 121 -0.56 21.39 1.84
CA ASP A 121 0.26 21.60 0.61
C ASP A 121 1.28 22.73 0.79
N VAL A 122 2.19 22.56 1.75
CA VAL A 122 3.03 23.63 2.29
C VAL A 122 4.02 24.17 1.28
N HIS A 123 3.93 25.47 1.06
CA HIS A 123 4.93 26.31 0.42
C HIS A 123 5.59 27.23 1.46
N GLU A 124 6.63 27.96 1.08
CA GLU A 124 7.36 28.84 1.99
C GLU A 124 6.44 29.88 2.66
N GLY A 125 6.45 29.90 4.00
CA GLY A 125 5.66 30.83 4.79
C GLY A 125 4.21 30.41 5.09
N GLU A 126 3.77 29.21 4.64
CA GLU A 126 2.47 28.65 4.94
C GLU A 126 2.48 27.81 6.23
N ILE A 127 1.31 27.70 6.89
CA ILE A 127 1.13 26.80 8.03
C ILE A 127 0.74 25.43 7.52
N GLY A 128 1.48 24.39 7.93
CA GLY A 128 1.22 23.02 7.55
C GLY A 128 2.49 22.17 7.58
N GLY A 129 2.46 21.04 6.92
CA GLY A 129 3.56 20.09 6.85
C GLY A 129 3.17 18.72 7.39
N ILE A 130 4.11 18.02 8.01
CA ILE A 130 3.90 16.66 8.53
C ILE A 130 3.40 16.73 9.97
N GLY A 131 2.21 16.19 10.22
CA GLY A 131 1.61 16.02 11.54
C GLY A 131 1.69 14.58 12.03
N VAL A 132 1.32 14.38 13.31
CA VAL A 132 1.17 13.05 13.91
C VAL A 132 -0.11 13.01 14.75
N ALA A 133 -0.92 11.98 14.55
CA ALA A 133 -2.11 11.69 15.31
C ALA A 133 -2.02 10.29 15.93
N VAL A 134 -2.69 10.08 17.06
CA VAL A 134 -2.59 8.84 17.85
C VAL A 134 -3.98 8.26 18.11
N ALA A 135 -4.07 6.93 18.08
CA ALA A 135 -5.26 6.17 18.41
C ALA A 135 -4.94 4.86 19.15
N ASP A 136 -5.97 4.27 19.77
CA ASP A 136 -5.91 2.96 20.43
C ASP A 136 -6.18 1.80 19.45
N SER A 137 -6.64 2.10 18.23
CA SER A 137 -7.04 1.13 17.22
C SER A 137 -6.67 1.64 15.83
N PRO A 138 -6.31 0.75 14.88
CA PRO A 138 -5.95 1.16 13.53
C PRO A 138 -7.13 1.74 12.73
N GLU A 139 -8.37 1.46 13.12
CA GLU A 139 -9.56 2.12 12.57
C GLU A 139 -9.85 3.50 13.17
N GLY A 140 -9.00 3.99 14.08
CA GLY A 140 -9.19 5.29 14.74
C GLY A 140 -10.33 5.29 15.79
N PRO A 141 -10.92 6.45 16.11
CA PRO A 141 -10.56 7.76 15.58
C PRO A 141 -9.17 8.24 16.06
N PHE A 142 -8.36 8.73 15.14
CA PHE A 142 -7.08 9.34 15.46
C PHE A 142 -7.28 10.77 15.96
N LYS A 143 -6.40 11.21 16.84
CA LYS A 143 -6.40 12.57 17.41
C LYS A 143 -5.02 13.18 17.25
N ASP A 144 -4.96 14.41 16.77
CA ASP A 144 -3.73 15.19 16.69
C ASP A 144 -3.01 15.18 18.05
N ALA A 145 -1.75 14.74 18.04
CA ALA A 145 -0.98 14.57 19.26
C ALA A 145 -0.27 15.85 19.72
N LEU A 146 0.00 16.79 18.79
CA LEU A 146 0.84 17.95 19.04
C LEU A 146 0.10 19.29 18.96
N GLY A 147 -1.06 19.35 18.31
CA GLY A 147 -1.78 20.62 18.02
C GLY A 147 -1.05 21.53 17.02
N LYS A 148 -0.02 21.00 16.35
CA LYS A 148 0.79 21.67 15.35
C LYS A 148 1.55 20.62 14.52
N PRO A 149 2.09 20.98 13.33
CA PRO A 149 2.97 20.08 12.60
C PRO A 149 4.21 19.67 13.44
N LEU A 150 4.66 18.44 13.23
CA LEU A 150 5.96 17.94 13.71
C LEU A 150 7.10 18.52 12.86
N ILE A 151 6.89 18.59 11.55
CA ILE A 151 7.82 19.17 10.58
C ILE A 151 7.03 20.16 9.72
N ASN A 152 7.40 21.45 9.77
CA ASN A 152 6.70 22.53 9.08
C ASN A 152 7.63 23.43 8.24
N GLU A 153 8.87 23.01 8.05
CA GLU A 153 9.87 23.79 7.34
C GLU A 153 10.34 23.06 6.08
N ILE A 154 10.63 23.83 5.02
CA ILE A 154 11.30 23.33 3.82
C ILE A 154 12.81 23.27 4.15
N ILE A 155 13.31 22.05 4.36
CA ILE A 155 14.71 21.77 4.70
C ILE A 155 15.37 21.10 3.50
N ASN A 156 16.57 21.53 3.10
CA ASN A 156 17.32 21.00 1.94
C ASN A 156 16.50 21.02 0.63
N GLY A 157 15.52 21.92 0.50
CA GLY A 157 14.63 21.99 -0.67
C GLY A 157 13.45 21.00 -0.67
N ALA A 158 13.37 20.11 0.32
CA ALA A 158 12.30 19.13 0.41
C ALA A 158 11.00 19.77 0.94
N GLN A 159 9.91 19.65 0.18
CA GLN A 159 8.58 19.90 0.71
C GLN A 159 8.28 18.91 1.84
N PRO A 160 7.72 19.33 2.99
CA PRO A 160 7.44 18.45 4.12
C PRO A 160 6.15 17.62 3.85
N ILE A 161 6.26 16.65 2.96
CA ILE A 161 5.21 15.70 2.58
C ILE A 161 5.75 14.26 2.47
N ASP A 162 4.85 13.32 2.26
CA ASP A 162 5.15 11.94 1.89
C ASP A 162 6.09 11.23 2.88
N GLN A 163 5.79 11.37 4.14
CA GLN A 163 6.58 10.76 5.19
C GLN A 163 6.38 9.25 5.27
N PHE A 164 7.46 8.53 5.48
CA PHE A 164 7.49 7.12 5.81
C PHE A 164 8.30 6.89 7.09
N VAL A 165 7.78 6.09 8.03
CA VAL A 165 8.48 5.77 9.27
C VAL A 165 9.02 4.35 9.24
N PHE A 166 10.33 4.24 9.35
CA PHE A 166 11.08 2.98 9.38
C PHE A 166 11.62 2.70 10.77
N LYS A 167 11.32 1.51 11.31
CA LYS A 167 11.94 1.00 12.52
C LYS A 167 13.08 0.06 12.14
N ASP A 168 14.31 0.40 12.50
CA ASP A 168 15.46 -0.47 12.26
C ASP A 168 15.62 -1.54 13.35
N ASP A 169 16.46 -2.53 13.11
CA ASP A 169 16.71 -3.66 14.00
C ASP A 169 17.35 -3.26 15.35
N ASP A 170 18.02 -2.11 15.39
CA ASP A 170 18.59 -1.54 16.63
C ASP A 170 17.53 -0.86 17.51
N GLY A 171 16.27 -0.82 17.05
CA GLY A 171 15.13 -0.19 17.72
C GLY A 171 14.96 1.30 17.41
N SER A 172 15.87 1.92 16.67
CA SER A 172 15.75 3.32 16.25
C SER A 172 14.61 3.51 15.26
N TYR A 173 13.94 4.66 15.35
CA TYR A 173 12.91 5.07 14.41
C TYR A 173 13.43 6.20 13.53
N TYR A 174 13.35 6.02 12.22
CA TYR A 174 13.72 7.01 11.23
C TYR A 174 12.50 7.39 10.40
N MET A 175 12.36 8.67 10.07
CA MET A 175 11.37 9.13 9.11
C MET A 175 12.10 9.65 7.87
N TYR A 176 11.71 9.13 6.71
CA TYR A 176 12.08 9.65 5.40
C TYR A 176 10.91 10.47 4.88
N TYR A 177 11.16 11.63 4.32
CA TYR A 177 10.11 12.49 3.79
C TYR A 177 10.65 13.43 2.72
N GLY A 178 9.78 13.90 1.85
CA GLY A 178 10.07 15.01 0.96
C GLY A 178 9.44 14.88 -0.41
N GLY A 179 9.01 16.02 -0.93
CA GLY A 179 8.65 16.24 -2.32
C GLY A 179 9.66 17.13 -3.04
N TRP A 180 9.31 17.56 -4.26
CA TRP A 180 10.07 18.46 -5.12
C TRP A 180 11.49 17.98 -5.46
N GLY A 181 11.69 16.67 -5.52
CA GLY A 181 12.97 16.08 -5.91
C GLY A 181 14.00 16.01 -4.79
N HIS A 182 13.61 16.23 -3.54
CA HIS A 182 14.48 16.18 -2.38
C HIS A 182 13.93 15.26 -1.31
N CYS A 183 14.78 14.44 -0.71
CA CYS A 183 14.45 13.53 0.37
C CYS A 183 15.29 13.80 1.61
N ASN A 184 14.62 13.99 2.71
CA ASN A 184 15.23 14.14 4.03
C ASN A 184 15.01 12.88 4.88
N MET A 185 15.94 12.66 5.80
CA MET A 185 15.84 11.66 6.86
C MET A 185 15.98 12.37 8.21
N VAL A 186 15.09 12.07 9.13
CA VAL A 186 15.14 12.51 10.53
C VAL A 186 15.07 11.31 11.47
N LYS A 187 15.56 11.44 12.69
CA LYS A 187 15.42 10.45 13.73
C LYS A 187 14.29 10.86 14.68
N LEU A 188 13.38 9.93 14.96
CA LEU A 188 12.31 10.13 15.92
C LEU A 188 12.75 9.69 17.32
N SER A 189 12.19 10.34 18.33
CA SER A 189 12.29 9.91 19.75
C SER A 189 11.51 8.61 20.01
N ASP A 190 11.76 7.99 21.16
CA ASP A 190 11.06 6.73 21.53
C ASP A 190 9.55 6.92 21.71
N ASP A 191 9.10 8.13 22.03
CA ASP A 191 7.67 8.48 22.09
C ASP A 191 7.03 8.79 20.74
N LEU A 192 7.86 8.84 19.65
CA LEU A 192 7.43 9.09 18.27
C LEU A 192 6.79 10.48 18.02
N LEU A 193 6.95 11.41 18.96
CA LEU A 193 6.33 12.73 18.92
C LEU A 193 7.34 13.87 18.73
N HIS A 194 8.66 13.57 18.74
CA HIS A 194 9.71 14.57 18.66
C HIS A 194 10.81 14.10 17.71
N LEU A 195 11.56 15.06 17.17
CA LEU A 195 12.83 14.81 16.48
C LEU A 195 13.98 14.80 17.49
N VAL A 196 14.92 13.86 17.31
CA VAL A 196 16.15 13.80 18.09
C VAL A 196 17.37 13.91 17.19
N PRO A 197 18.46 14.58 17.67
CA PRO A 197 19.63 14.75 16.82
C PRO A 197 20.33 13.41 16.53
N PHE A 198 20.96 13.33 15.36
CA PHE A 198 21.93 12.31 15.05
C PHE A 198 23.22 12.52 15.87
N GLU A 199 24.15 11.57 15.82
CA GLU A 199 25.43 11.65 16.57
C GLU A 199 26.27 12.88 16.23
N ASP A 200 26.17 13.40 15.01
CA ASP A 200 26.84 14.62 14.56
C ASP A 200 26.12 15.91 14.99
N GLY A 201 25.02 15.80 15.72
CA GLY A 201 24.21 16.92 16.21
C GLY A 201 23.21 17.47 15.21
N SER A 202 23.16 17.00 13.97
CA SER A 202 22.15 17.40 12.99
C SER A 202 20.79 16.79 13.31
N LEU A 203 19.69 17.54 13.06
CA LEU A 203 18.32 17.03 13.19
C LEU A 203 17.80 16.40 11.89
N CYS A 204 18.43 16.73 10.76
CA CYS A 204 17.99 16.29 9.43
C CYS A 204 19.20 15.98 8.56
N LYS A 205 19.10 14.94 7.77
CA LYS A 205 20.10 14.58 6.75
C LYS A 205 19.40 14.48 5.40
N GLU A 206 19.97 15.11 4.39
CA GLU A 206 19.55 14.89 3.02
C GLU A 206 20.05 13.52 2.54
N VAL A 207 19.14 12.71 1.98
CA VAL A 207 19.43 11.34 1.51
C VAL A 207 18.89 11.10 0.10
N THR A 208 18.71 12.16 -0.66
CA THR A 208 18.11 12.15 -2.01
C THR A 208 18.88 11.26 -2.98
N PRO A 209 18.30 10.18 -3.51
CA PRO A 209 18.91 9.41 -4.59
C PRO A 209 18.70 10.05 -5.96
N ASP A 210 19.42 9.55 -6.98
CA ASP A 210 19.26 10.02 -8.36
C ASP A 210 17.81 9.85 -8.84
N ASN A 211 17.27 10.88 -9.49
CA ASN A 211 15.91 10.96 -10.05
C ASN A 211 14.76 10.86 -9.03
N TYR A 212 15.03 11.02 -7.75
CA TYR A 212 14.00 11.08 -6.72
C TYR A 212 13.02 12.23 -7.02
N VAL A 213 11.72 11.99 -6.85
CA VAL A 213 10.69 13.02 -6.88
C VAL A 213 9.97 13.10 -5.54
N GLU A 214 9.43 11.98 -5.05
CA GLU A 214 8.64 11.91 -3.81
C GLU A 214 8.35 10.46 -3.39
N GLY A 215 7.53 10.26 -2.34
CA GLY A 215 7.04 8.95 -1.91
C GLY A 215 8.14 7.98 -1.46
N PRO A 216 9.01 8.37 -0.50
CA PRO A 216 10.10 7.52 -0.02
C PRO A 216 9.54 6.34 0.79
N PHE A 217 10.14 5.18 0.58
CA PHE A 217 9.86 3.97 1.33
C PHE A 217 11.16 3.21 1.61
N MET A 218 11.29 2.62 2.79
CA MET A 218 12.44 1.82 3.19
C MET A 218 12.03 0.41 3.56
N LEU A 219 12.67 -0.58 2.92
CA LEU A 219 12.54 -2.00 3.24
C LEU A 219 13.90 -2.56 3.65
N LYS A 220 13.95 -3.38 4.71
CA LYS A 220 15.12 -4.18 5.04
C LYS A 220 14.87 -5.65 4.73
N HIS A 221 15.70 -6.24 3.89
CA HIS A 221 15.60 -7.64 3.51
C HIS A 221 16.99 -8.26 3.41
N GLN A 222 17.20 -9.42 4.05
CA GLN A 222 18.48 -10.14 4.06
C GLN A 222 19.71 -9.28 4.40
N GLY A 223 19.53 -8.33 5.35
CA GLY A 223 20.60 -7.45 5.82
C GLY A 223 20.92 -6.29 4.90
N LYS A 224 20.21 -6.12 3.79
CA LYS A 224 20.32 -4.97 2.89
C LYS A 224 19.12 -4.02 3.06
N TYR A 225 19.37 -2.74 2.85
CA TYR A 225 18.36 -1.70 2.83
C TYR A 225 17.97 -1.39 1.38
N TYR A 226 16.67 -1.44 1.10
CA TYR A 226 16.08 -1.12 -0.19
C TYR A 226 15.32 0.19 -0.02
N PHE A 227 15.92 1.26 -0.49
CA PHE A 227 15.28 2.55 -0.51
C PHE A 227 14.52 2.69 -1.83
N MET A 228 13.23 2.93 -1.75
CA MET A 228 12.33 2.95 -2.90
C MET A 228 11.60 4.31 -2.94
N TRP A 229 11.29 4.82 -4.14
CA TRP A 229 10.66 6.13 -4.32
C TRP A 229 9.92 6.23 -5.64
N SER A 230 9.20 7.34 -5.85
CA SER A 230 8.58 7.67 -7.13
C SER A 230 9.48 8.60 -7.95
N GLU A 231 9.52 8.33 -9.27
CA GLU A 231 10.10 9.18 -10.30
C GLU A 231 8.98 9.63 -11.26
N GLY A 232 9.18 10.75 -11.99
CA GLY A 232 8.22 11.30 -12.94
C GLY A 232 7.19 12.24 -12.32
N ASP A 233 6.22 12.65 -13.12
CA ASP A 233 5.13 13.55 -12.69
C ASP A 233 3.94 12.72 -12.21
N TRP A 234 3.45 12.96 -10.96
CA TRP A 234 2.33 12.23 -10.38
C TRP A 234 1.02 12.31 -11.18
N THR A 235 0.90 13.31 -12.06
CA THR A 235 -0.23 13.46 -13.00
C THR A 235 0.06 12.88 -14.38
N GLY A 236 1.31 12.48 -14.61
CA GLY A 236 1.81 12.02 -15.91
C GLY A 236 1.86 10.50 -16.05
N PRO A 237 1.96 10.01 -17.28
CA PRO A 237 2.07 8.57 -17.53
C PRO A 237 3.42 7.98 -17.11
N ASP A 238 4.46 8.80 -16.95
CA ASP A 238 5.83 8.45 -16.61
C ASP A 238 6.07 8.29 -15.09
N TYR A 239 5.06 8.58 -14.26
CA TYR A 239 5.13 8.31 -12.83
C TYR A 239 5.34 6.82 -12.59
N CYS A 240 6.37 6.48 -11.81
CA CYS A 240 6.83 5.10 -11.68
C CYS A 240 7.54 4.88 -10.35
N VAL A 241 7.84 3.63 -10.01
CA VAL A 241 8.60 3.26 -8.81
C VAL A 241 10.00 2.82 -9.18
N ALA A 242 11.01 3.44 -8.56
CA ALA A 242 12.41 3.06 -8.64
C ALA A 242 12.96 2.68 -7.26
N TYR A 243 14.16 2.10 -7.23
CA TYR A 243 14.81 1.75 -5.99
C TYR A 243 16.33 1.81 -6.05
N ALA A 244 16.92 1.88 -4.88
CA ALA A 244 18.34 1.77 -4.60
C ALA A 244 18.60 0.74 -3.51
N MET A 245 19.83 0.25 -3.44
CA MET A 245 20.28 -0.65 -2.37
C MET A 245 21.44 0.00 -1.59
N ALA A 246 21.49 -0.26 -0.29
CA ALA A 246 22.54 0.19 0.60
C ALA A 246 22.82 -0.83 1.71
N ASP A 247 23.95 -0.62 2.42
CA ASP A 247 24.33 -1.39 3.62
C ASP A 247 23.90 -0.72 4.93
N SER A 248 23.32 0.49 4.81
CA SER A 248 22.95 1.34 5.94
C SER A 248 21.65 2.09 5.63
N PRO A 249 20.82 2.41 6.64
CA PRO A 249 19.62 3.23 6.47
C PRO A 249 19.97 4.69 6.07
N PHE A 250 21.23 5.08 6.19
CA PHE A 250 21.74 6.39 5.80
C PHE A 250 22.25 6.45 4.34
N GLY A 251 22.23 5.33 3.62
CA GLY A 251 22.88 5.20 2.33
C GLY A 251 24.41 4.96 2.44
N PRO A 252 25.21 5.34 1.42
CA PRO A 252 24.74 5.96 0.18
C PRO A 252 23.83 5.04 -0.62
N PHE A 253 22.76 5.58 -1.15
CA PHE A 253 21.78 4.83 -1.93
C PHE A 253 22.20 4.77 -3.40
N LYS A 254 22.67 3.60 -3.83
CA LYS A 254 23.02 3.38 -5.21
C LYS A 254 21.79 2.92 -5.99
N ARG A 255 21.27 3.81 -6.87
CA ARG A 255 20.12 3.52 -7.72
C ARG A 255 20.36 2.27 -8.56
N VAL A 256 19.43 1.32 -8.50
CA VAL A 256 19.44 0.08 -9.29
C VAL A 256 18.62 0.28 -10.56
N GLY A 257 17.36 0.71 -10.44
CA GLY A 257 16.48 0.89 -11.58
C GLY A 257 15.02 1.03 -11.18
N LYS A 258 14.16 1.06 -12.19
CA LYS A 258 12.71 1.06 -12.02
C LYS A 258 12.19 -0.36 -11.86
N ILE A 259 11.14 -0.53 -11.05
CA ILE A 259 10.50 -1.82 -10.80
C ILE A 259 9.02 -1.84 -11.17
N LEU A 260 8.38 -0.68 -11.25
CA LEU A 260 6.98 -0.54 -11.65
C LEU A 260 6.86 0.67 -12.56
N GLU A 261 6.39 0.45 -13.77
CA GLU A 261 6.20 1.47 -14.80
C GLU A 261 4.82 1.29 -15.44
N GLN A 262 4.39 2.28 -16.24
CA GLN A 262 3.15 2.18 -16.99
C GLN A 262 3.09 0.93 -17.88
N ASP A 263 1.87 0.45 -18.10
CA ASP A 263 1.54 -0.56 -19.11
C ASP A 263 0.35 0.01 -19.92
N GLU A 264 0.58 0.39 -21.16
CA GLU A 264 -0.40 1.06 -22.02
C GLU A 264 -1.68 0.25 -22.25
N GLU A 265 -1.66 -1.07 -21.97
CA GLU A 265 -2.83 -1.94 -22.05
C GLU A 265 -3.59 -2.04 -20.71
N VAL A 266 -2.99 -1.59 -19.59
CA VAL A 266 -3.53 -1.76 -18.23
C VAL A 266 -3.78 -0.43 -17.54
N ALA A 267 -2.75 0.40 -17.37
CA ALA A 267 -2.83 1.68 -16.68
C ALA A 267 -1.55 2.51 -16.86
N THR A 268 -1.64 3.80 -16.56
CA THR A 268 -0.51 4.73 -16.56
C THR A 268 -0.23 5.25 -15.16
N GLY A 269 0.87 6.00 -14.97
CA GLY A 269 1.16 6.76 -13.77
C GLY A 269 1.15 5.92 -12.50
N ALA A 270 1.91 4.82 -12.49
CA ALA A 270 1.96 3.88 -11.35
C ALA A 270 3.08 4.26 -10.37
N GLY A 271 2.73 4.80 -9.22
CA GLY A 271 3.72 5.25 -8.23
C GLY A 271 3.19 5.30 -6.81
N HIS A 272 3.93 5.98 -5.96
CA HIS A 272 3.68 6.15 -4.53
C HIS A 272 3.19 4.85 -3.88
N HIS A 273 4.12 4.01 -3.54
CA HIS A 273 3.90 2.61 -3.23
C HIS A 273 4.26 2.28 -1.79
N PHE A 274 3.83 1.12 -1.35
CA PHE A 274 4.26 0.47 -0.13
C PHE A 274 4.50 -1.02 -0.37
N VAL A 275 5.27 -1.70 0.48
CA VAL A 275 5.50 -3.13 0.38
C VAL A 275 4.99 -3.85 1.63
N ILE A 276 4.11 -4.82 1.43
CA ILE A 276 3.59 -5.67 2.49
C ILE A 276 4.30 -7.03 2.43
N LYS A 277 4.81 -7.49 3.56
CA LYS A 277 5.27 -8.87 3.72
C LYS A 277 4.10 -9.75 4.15
N GLY A 278 3.85 -10.83 3.41
CA GLY A 278 2.90 -11.86 3.78
C GLY A 278 3.44 -12.82 4.83
N LEU A 279 2.74 -13.94 5.07
CA LEU A 279 3.13 -14.93 6.07
C LEU A 279 4.33 -15.80 5.67
N LYS A 280 4.51 -16.03 4.38
CA LYS A 280 5.61 -16.86 3.88
C LYS A 280 6.83 -16.01 3.61
N ASP A 281 8.01 -16.57 3.72
CA ASP A 281 9.27 -15.84 3.56
C ASP A 281 9.42 -15.19 2.18
N ASP A 282 8.86 -15.80 1.14
CA ASP A 282 8.87 -15.32 -0.24
C ASP A 282 7.59 -14.58 -0.66
N GLU A 283 6.71 -14.26 0.29
CA GLU A 283 5.41 -13.65 0.01
C GLU A 283 5.46 -12.13 0.22
N TRP A 284 5.72 -11.40 -0.86
CA TRP A 284 5.79 -9.95 -0.88
C TRP A 284 4.75 -9.38 -1.82
N TYR A 285 4.16 -8.25 -1.43
CA TYR A 285 3.16 -7.52 -2.19
C TYR A 285 3.57 -6.06 -2.29
N ILE A 286 3.46 -5.46 -3.48
CA ILE A 286 3.55 -4.02 -3.67
C ILE A 286 2.13 -3.46 -3.79
N VAL A 287 1.80 -2.49 -2.95
CA VAL A 287 0.57 -1.70 -3.02
C VAL A 287 0.95 -0.33 -3.57
N TYR A 288 0.19 0.18 -4.51
CA TYR A 288 0.52 1.42 -5.23
C TYR A 288 -0.74 2.07 -5.78
N HIS A 289 -0.67 3.32 -6.20
CA HIS A 289 -1.75 3.88 -6.99
C HIS A 289 -1.39 3.91 -8.49
N ARG A 290 -2.41 3.99 -9.33
CA ARG A 290 -2.28 4.16 -10.79
C ARG A 290 -3.46 4.94 -11.35
N HIS A 291 -3.27 5.51 -12.55
CA HIS A 291 -4.34 6.13 -13.33
C HIS A 291 -4.97 5.09 -14.26
N PRO A 292 -6.29 4.84 -14.18
CA PRO A 292 -6.97 4.01 -15.17
C PRO A 292 -6.82 4.57 -16.58
N LEU A 293 -6.80 3.71 -17.59
CA LEU A 293 -6.73 4.15 -18.98
C LEU A 293 -7.94 5.05 -19.33
N ASN A 294 -7.68 6.09 -20.13
CA ASN A 294 -8.64 7.10 -20.58
C ASN A 294 -9.12 8.09 -19.51
N GLU A 295 -8.63 8.02 -18.28
CA GLU A 295 -8.81 9.08 -17.30
C GLU A 295 -7.80 10.21 -17.57
N THR A 296 -8.28 11.46 -17.46
CA THR A 296 -7.46 12.67 -17.69
C THR A 296 -7.39 13.56 -16.46
N ASP A 297 -8.18 13.29 -15.43
CA ASP A 297 -8.10 13.98 -14.15
C ASP A 297 -6.93 13.40 -13.33
N GLY A 298 -5.96 14.23 -12.96
CA GLY A 298 -4.85 13.83 -12.11
C GLY A 298 -5.27 13.26 -10.76
N ASN A 299 -6.49 13.53 -10.29
CA ASN A 299 -7.05 12.93 -9.08
C ASN A 299 -7.74 11.58 -9.32
N ALA A 300 -7.91 11.14 -10.56
CA ALA A 300 -8.49 9.83 -10.86
C ALA A 300 -7.47 8.70 -10.64
N ARG A 301 -7.06 8.52 -9.39
CA ARG A 301 -6.09 7.50 -8.97
C ARG A 301 -6.78 6.38 -8.21
N VAL A 302 -6.38 5.14 -8.45
CA VAL A 302 -6.95 3.94 -7.82
C VAL A 302 -5.86 3.10 -7.17
N VAL A 303 -6.16 2.51 -6.02
CA VAL A 303 -5.23 1.65 -5.29
C VAL A 303 -5.25 0.23 -5.83
N CYS A 304 -4.06 -0.28 -6.12
CA CYS A 304 -3.82 -1.60 -6.71
C CYS A 304 -2.77 -2.38 -5.91
N ILE A 305 -2.73 -3.70 -6.13
CA ILE A 305 -1.77 -4.59 -5.49
C ILE A 305 -1.25 -5.63 -6.49
N GLU A 306 0.05 -5.92 -6.42
CA GLU A 306 0.69 -6.98 -7.18
C GLU A 306 1.66 -7.79 -6.32
N ARG A 307 2.01 -8.99 -6.79
CA ARG A 307 3.11 -9.74 -6.20
C ARG A 307 4.44 -9.08 -6.54
N MET A 308 5.31 -8.96 -5.54
CA MET A 308 6.69 -8.53 -5.72
C MET A 308 7.62 -9.71 -5.45
N PHE A 309 8.68 -9.83 -6.22
CA PHE A 309 9.65 -10.92 -6.11
C PHE A 309 11.07 -10.40 -6.10
N PHE A 310 11.94 -11.08 -5.40
CA PHE A 310 13.38 -10.93 -5.49
C PHE A 310 13.97 -12.02 -6.39
N ASP A 311 15.11 -11.74 -7.02
CA ASP A 311 15.90 -12.77 -7.68
C ASP A 311 16.89 -13.41 -6.70
N ASP A 312 17.70 -14.34 -7.20
CA ASP A 312 18.66 -15.09 -6.39
C ASP A 312 19.85 -14.21 -5.90
N GLU A 313 20.03 -13.03 -6.50
CA GLU A 313 21.06 -12.04 -6.14
C GLU A 313 20.49 -10.96 -5.19
N GLY A 314 19.17 -11.01 -4.90
CA GLY A 314 18.46 -10.10 -4.02
C GLY A 314 17.96 -8.81 -4.71
N TYR A 315 17.99 -8.71 -6.04
CA TYR A 315 17.38 -7.59 -6.75
C TYR A 315 15.87 -7.77 -6.87
N ILE A 316 15.14 -6.66 -6.77
CA ILE A 316 13.68 -6.67 -7.00
C ILE A 316 13.42 -6.86 -8.49
N LYS A 317 12.65 -7.90 -8.83
CA LYS A 317 12.21 -8.14 -10.22
C LYS A 317 11.19 -7.10 -10.67
N PRO A 318 11.17 -6.70 -11.95
CA PRO A 318 10.12 -5.82 -12.47
C PRO A 318 8.72 -6.36 -12.17
N VAL A 319 7.87 -5.49 -11.65
CA VAL A 319 6.48 -5.81 -11.31
C VAL A 319 5.61 -5.59 -12.54
N LYS A 320 4.79 -6.57 -12.85
CA LYS A 320 3.83 -6.47 -13.95
C LYS A 320 2.47 -6.06 -13.41
N MET A 321 1.94 -4.94 -13.87
CA MET A 321 0.57 -4.52 -13.56
C MET A 321 -0.46 -5.47 -14.17
N THR A 322 -1.54 -5.73 -13.44
CA THR A 322 -2.67 -6.55 -13.90
C THR A 322 -4.02 -5.95 -13.50
N PHE A 323 -5.09 -6.43 -14.14
CA PHE A 323 -6.46 -6.20 -13.64
C PHE A 323 -6.87 -7.22 -12.56
N LYS A 324 -6.12 -8.30 -12.44
CA LYS A 324 -6.45 -9.43 -11.55
C LYS A 324 -5.98 -9.23 -10.13
N GLY A 325 -4.87 -8.49 -9.94
CA GLY A 325 -4.23 -8.32 -8.65
C GLY A 325 -3.62 -9.63 -8.15
N VAL A 326 -3.86 -9.93 -6.88
CA VAL A 326 -3.25 -11.07 -6.18
C VAL A 326 -4.27 -12.13 -5.79
N THR A 327 -3.81 -13.36 -5.63
CA THR A 327 -4.67 -14.43 -5.11
C THR A 327 -4.92 -14.24 -3.61
N ARG A 328 -6.05 -14.76 -3.15
CA ARG A 328 -6.41 -14.75 -1.72
C ARG A 328 -5.26 -15.26 -0.86
N SER A 329 -4.84 -14.46 0.11
CA SER A 329 -3.84 -14.80 1.10
C SER A 329 -4.34 -14.44 2.50
N SER A 330 -4.57 -15.45 3.34
CA SER A 330 -5.03 -15.25 4.72
C SER A 330 -3.85 -15.25 5.68
N LEU A 331 -3.80 -14.29 6.60
CA LEU A 331 -2.81 -14.20 7.67
C LEU A 331 -3.07 -15.20 8.82
N THR A 332 -4.23 -15.84 8.84
CA THR A 332 -4.49 -16.94 9.76
C THR A 332 -4.11 -18.26 9.09
N SER A 333 -3.16 -19.01 9.68
CA SER A 333 -2.93 -20.40 9.27
C SER A 333 -4.25 -21.16 9.36
N LEU A 334 -4.66 -21.81 8.29
CA LEU A 334 -5.73 -22.80 8.34
C LEU A 334 -5.28 -23.87 9.36
N ARG A 335 -5.91 -23.88 10.54
CA ARG A 335 -5.73 -24.95 11.53
C ARG A 335 -6.36 -26.23 11.02
#